data_c22f4cca7a4c4bc5af73380b9b8d734e
#
_entry.id   c22f4cca7a4c4bc5af73380b9b8d734e
#
_cell.length_a   1.000
_cell.length_b   1.000
_cell.length_c   1.000
_cell.angle_alpha   90.00
_cell.angle_beta   90.00
_cell.angle_gamma   90.00
#
_symmetry.space_group_name_H-M   'P 1'
#
loop_
_entity.id
_entity.type
_entity.pdbx_description
1 polymer ?
#
loop_
_entity_poly.entity_id
_entity_poly.type
_entity_poly.pdbx_seq_one_letter_code
_entity_poly.pdbx_strand_id
1 'polypeptide(L)'
;NGPEKIREISRELEMWAEEKNISDVEQIRGLALEKMKSFDEMKAEPVICNIDDIPCETECRRCEAACMYGAITRNAGGVEVNDRYCTGCGLCTFICPEKKLELKL
;
A
#
# COMPACT_ATOMS: atom_id res chain seq x y z
N ASN A 1 11.91 0.41 -30.94
CA ASN A 1 10.46 0.18 -30.94
C ASN A 1 10.03 -0.33 -32.33
N GLY A 2 10.01 -1.64 -32.53
CA GLY A 2 9.71 -2.26 -33.83
C GLY A 2 9.17 -3.68 -33.64
N PRO A 3 9.05 -4.47 -34.70
CA PRO A 3 8.55 -5.85 -34.67
C PRO A 3 9.30 -6.74 -33.66
N GLU A 4 10.55 -6.43 -33.38
CA GLU A 4 11.40 -7.15 -32.42
C GLU A 4 10.84 -7.07 -31.00
N LYS A 5 10.27 -5.91 -30.61
CA LYS A 5 9.69 -5.75 -29.28
C LYS A 5 8.43 -6.61 -29.09
N ILE A 6 7.66 -6.80 -30.16
CA ILE A 6 6.50 -7.69 -30.14
C ILE A 6 6.94 -9.14 -29.92
N ARG A 7 8.01 -9.58 -30.57
CA ARG A 7 8.57 -10.92 -30.38
C ARG A 7 9.10 -11.14 -28.97
N GLU A 8 9.76 -10.13 -28.43
CA GLU A 8 10.27 -10.15 -27.04
C GLU A 8 9.11 -10.32 -26.06
N ILE A 9 8.05 -9.51 -26.17
CA ILE A 9 6.85 -9.59 -25.32
C ILE A 9 6.18 -10.96 -25.43
N SER A 10 6.02 -11.48 -26.66
CA SER A 10 5.41 -12.80 -26.87
C SER A 10 6.21 -13.90 -26.19
N ARG A 11 7.53 -13.88 -26.33
CA ARG A 11 8.40 -14.86 -25.69
C ARG A 11 8.38 -14.77 -24.17
N GLU A 12 8.39 -13.56 -23.61
CA GLU A 12 8.29 -13.35 -22.18
C GLU A 12 6.95 -13.85 -21.62
N LEU A 13 5.87 -13.63 -22.37
CA LEU A 13 4.54 -14.14 -22.01
C LEU A 13 4.49 -15.68 -22.04
N GLU A 14 5.07 -16.30 -23.06
CA GLU A 14 5.17 -17.77 -23.13
C GLU A 14 5.95 -18.34 -21.94
N MET A 15 7.13 -17.79 -21.64
CA MET A 15 7.94 -18.21 -20.49
C MET A 15 7.18 -18.04 -19.16
N TRP A 16 6.48 -16.92 -19.00
CA TRP A 16 5.65 -16.69 -17.82
C TRP A 16 4.50 -17.70 -17.71
N ALA A 17 3.83 -18.01 -18.82
CA ALA A 17 2.75 -18.98 -18.85
C ALA A 17 3.23 -20.39 -18.51
N GLU A 18 4.38 -20.78 -19.04
CA GLU A 18 5.04 -22.07 -18.69
C GLU A 18 5.38 -22.14 -17.19
N GLU A 19 5.99 -21.09 -16.63
CA GLU A 19 6.30 -21.02 -15.19
C GLU A 19 5.06 -21.17 -14.32
N LYS A 20 3.92 -20.64 -14.76
CA LYS A 20 2.63 -20.71 -14.05
C LYS A 20 1.79 -21.94 -14.39
N ASN A 21 2.29 -22.84 -15.26
CA ASN A 21 1.55 -23.99 -15.78
C ASN A 21 0.23 -23.60 -16.46
N ILE A 22 0.23 -22.49 -17.22
CA ILE A 22 -0.91 -21.98 -17.97
C ILE A 22 -0.71 -22.42 -19.43
N SER A 23 -1.56 -23.30 -19.93
CA SER A 23 -1.49 -23.82 -21.29
C SER A 23 -2.35 -23.04 -22.28
N ASP A 24 -3.30 -22.25 -21.81
CA ASP A 24 -4.22 -21.48 -22.64
C ASP A 24 -4.65 -20.19 -21.93
N VAL A 25 -4.79 -19.12 -22.70
CA VAL A 25 -5.28 -17.81 -22.22
C VAL A 25 -6.69 -17.91 -21.63
N GLU A 26 -7.52 -18.85 -22.09
CA GLU A 26 -8.85 -19.08 -21.53
C GLU A 26 -8.81 -19.47 -20.03
N GLN A 27 -7.73 -20.09 -19.57
CA GLN A 27 -7.56 -20.46 -18.16
C GLN A 27 -7.41 -19.24 -17.23
N ILE A 28 -6.94 -18.12 -17.76
CA ILE A 28 -6.74 -16.87 -17.00
C ILE A 28 -7.83 -15.83 -17.29
N ARG A 29 -8.63 -16.06 -18.34
CA ARG A 29 -9.71 -15.15 -18.70
C ARG A 29 -10.76 -15.14 -17.59
N GLY A 30 -11.02 -13.97 -17.07
CA GLY A 30 -12.08 -13.77 -16.08
C GLY A 30 -11.73 -14.15 -14.64
N LEU A 31 -10.52 -14.67 -14.36
CA LEU A 31 -10.11 -15.02 -12.99
C LEU A 31 -10.24 -13.86 -11.99
N ALA A 32 -10.08 -12.63 -12.46
CA ALA A 32 -10.23 -11.45 -11.61
C ALA A 32 -11.70 -11.08 -11.37
N LEU A 33 -12.65 -11.55 -12.21
CA LEU A 33 -14.04 -11.13 -12.14
C LEU A 33 -14.70 -11.52 -10.81
N GLU A 34 -14.37 -12.67 -10.26
CA GLU A 34 -14.88 -13.12 -8.97
C GLU A 34 -14.42 -12.24 -7.79
N LYS A 35 -13.31 -11.56 -7.97
CA LYS A 35 -12.71 -10.65 -6.97
C LYS A 35 -13.07 -9.19 -7.21
N MET A 36 -13.67 -8.89 -8.36
CA MET A 36 -14.14 -7.53 -8.67
C MET A 36 -15.41 -7.24 -7.87
N LYS A 37 -15.37 -6.18 -7.10
CA LYS A 37 -16.54 -5.68 -6.36
C LYS A 37 -17.01 -4.39 -7.02
N SER A 38 -18.33 -4.23 -7.07
CA SER A 38 -18.90 -2.94 -7.45
C SER A 38 -18.60 -1.89 -6.38
N PHE A 39 -18.69 -0.62 -6.74
CA PHE A 39 -18.48 0.46 -5.77
C PHE A 39 -19.42 0.36 -4.56
N ASP A 40 -20.65 -0.07 -4.77
CA ASP A 40 -21.67 -0.23 -3.72
C ASP A 40 -21.36 -1.41 -2.76
N GLU A 41 -20.57 -2.38 -3.23
CA GLU A 41 -20.14 -3.55 -2.43
C GLU A 41 -18.85 -3.27 -1.65
N MET A 42 -18.13 -2.18 -2.01
CA MET A 42 -16.93 -1.81 -1.30
C MET A 42 -17.28 -1.13 0.02
N LYS A 43 -17.05 -1.81 1.10
CA LYS A 43 -17.07 -1.19 2.44
C LYS A 43 -15.68 -0.61 2.71
N ALA A 44 -15.58 0.70 2.72
CA ALA A 44 -14.39 1.38 3.17
C ALA A 44 -14.36 1.32 4.71
N GLU A 45 -13.65 0.35 5.25
CA GLU A 45 -13.31 0.39 6.67
C GLU A 45 -12.19 1.42 6.85
N PRO A 46 -12.31 2.33 7.83
CA PRO A 46 -11.28 3.32 8.06
C PRO A 46 -10.01 2.63 8.54
N VAL A 47 -8.98 2.72 7.73
CA VAL A 47 -7.62 2.32 8.12
C VAL A 47 -6.97 3.52 8.80
N ILE A 48 -6.49 3.33 10.00
CA ILE A 48 -5.89 4.40 10.79
C ILE A 48 -4.43 4.06 11.05
N CYS A 49 -3.58 5.07 11.02
CA CYS A 49 -2.20 4.92 11.46
C CYS A 49 -2.16 4.78 12.98
N ASN A 50 -1.49 3.77 13.46
CA ASN A 50 -1.20 3.58 14.87
C ASN A 50 0.31 3.69 15.12
N ILE A 51 0.65 4.13 16.31
CA ILE A 51 2.03 4.13 16.77
C ILE A 51 2.20 2.99 17.76
N ASP A 52 3.31 2.27 17.66
CA ASP A 52 3.66 1.28 18.69
C ASP A 52 3.85 1.94 20.04
N ASP A 53 3.58 1.21 21.12
CA ASP A 53 3.69 1.67 22.51
C ASP A 53 5.12 2.07 22.91
N ILE A 54 6.08 1.94 22.01
CA ILE A 54 7.46 2.35 22.21
C ILE A 54 7.58 3.84 21.90
N PRO A 55 7.91 4.68 22.87
CA PRO A 55 8.04 6.10 22.68
C PRO A 55 9.06 6.42 21.58
N CYS A 56 8.70 7.34 20.69
CA CYS A 56 9.60 7.84 19.68
C CYS A 56 10.54 8.86 20.31
N GLU A 57 11.70 8.41 20.75
CA GLU A 57 12.70 9.23 21.46
C GLU A 57 13.52 10.13 20.53
N THR A 58 13.43 9.92 19.22
CA THR A 58 14.20 10.72 18.25
C THR A 58 13.58 12.10 18.08
N GLU A 59 14.39 13.14 17.97
CA GLU A 59 13.95 14.50 17.59
C GLU A 59 13.47 14.60 16.12
N CYS A 60 13.29 13.45 15.47
CA CYS A 60 12.84 13.31 14.11
C CYS A 60 11.38 13.76 13.98
N ARG A 61 11.10 14.68 13.04
CA ARG A 61 9.75 15.17 12.71
C ARG A 61 9.26 14.73 11.33
N ARG A 62 9.83 13.68 10.77
CA ARG A 62 9.53 13.28 9.38
C ARG A 62 8.07 12.89 9.17
N CYS A 63 7.48 12.12 10.08
CA CYS A 63 6.09 11.68 10.00
C CYS A 63 5.11 12.85 10.16
N GLU A 64 5.39 13.79 11.06
CA GLU A 64 4.61 15.01 11.25
C GLU A 64 4.66 15.89 9.99
N ALA A 65 5.87 16.15 9.47
CA ALA A 65 6.07 16.96 8.26
C ALA A 65 5.48 16.32 6.99
N ALA A 66 5.43 14.98 6.92
CA ALA A 66 4.87 14.26 5.79
C ALA A 66 3.35 14.13 5.82
N CYS A 67 2.72 14.35 6.96
CA CYS A 67 1.27 14.19 7.09
C CYS A 67 0.52 15.39 6.49
N MET A 68 0.04 15.25 5.26
CA MET A 68 -0.73 16.29 4.55
C MET A 68 -2.06 16.64 5.24
N TYR A 69 -2.56 15.74 6.08
CA TYR A 69 -3.84 15.90 6.77
C TYR A 69 -3.68 16.48 8.18
N GLY A 70 -2.44 16.73 8.61
CA GLY A 70 -2.17 17.24 9.96
C GLY A 70 -2.62 16.29 11.08
N ALA A 71 -2.73 15.00 10.77
CA ALA A 71 -3.18 13.98 11.73
C ALA A 71 -2.08 13.56 12.72
N ILE A 72 -0.84 13.94 12.46
CA ILE A 72 0.30 13.57 13.31
C ILE A 72 0.86 14.81 13.96
N THR A 73 0.94 14.78 15.27
CA THR A 73 1.55 15.84 16.08
C THR A 73 2.64 15.25 16.97
N ARG A 74 3.68 16.05 17.20
CA ARG A 74 4.73 15.71 18.13
C ARG A 74 4.65 16.58 19.36
N ASN A 75 4.65 15.95 20.52
CA ASN A 75 4.68 16.60 21.82
C ASN A 75 5.86 16.08 22.67
N ALA A 76 5.98 16.55 23.90
CA ALA A 76 7.04 16.12 24.81
C ALA A 76 6.98 14.63 25.18
N GLY A 77 5.84 13.98 25.00
CA GLY A 77 5.63 12.55 25.26
C GLY A 77 5.84 11.65 24.05
N GLY A 78 6.18 12.20 22.89
CA GLY A 78 6.38 11.44 21.66
C GLY A 78 5.53 11.90 20.49
N VAL A 79 5.07 10.96 19.68
CA VAL A 79 4.22 11.21 18.51
C VAL A 79 2.81 10.76 18.82
N GLU A 80 1.84 11.58 18.48
CA GLU A 80 0.41 11.32 18.65
C GLU A 80 -0.29 11.36 17.30
N VAL A 81 -1.21 10.42 17.07
CA VAL A 81 -2.01 10.33 15.85
C VAL A 81 -3.46 10.69 16.19
N ASN A 82 -4.02 11.63 15.44
CA ASN A 82 -5.42 12.00 15.55
C ASN A 82 -6.25 11.24 14.52
N ASP A 83 -7.05 10.29 14.99
CA ASP A 83 -7.86 9.38 14.17
C ASP A 83 -8.88 10.11 13.29
N ARG A 84 -9.35 11.29 13.70
CA ARG A 84 -10.34 12.07 12.95
C ARG A 84 -9.76 12.68 11.66
N TYR A 85 -8.46 12.92 11.64
CA TYR A 85 -7.77 13.50 10.50
C TYR A 85 -6.97 12.45 9.72
N CYS A 86 -6.73 11.28 10.30
CA CYS A 86 -6.00 10.21 9.63
C CYS A 86 -6.87 9.55 8.55
N THR A 87 -6.36 9.53 7.32
CA THR A 87 -7.03 8.88 6.18
C THR A 87 -6.42 7.53 5.83
N GLY A 88 -5.48 7.03 6.63
CA GLY A 88 -4.82 5.74 6.37
C GLY A 88 -3.93 5.69 5.12
N CYS A 89 -3.45 6.83 4.64
CA CYS A 89 -2.67 6.89 3.40
C CYS A 89 -1.31 6.16 3.44
N GLY A 90 -0.81 5.81 4.63
CA GLY A 90 0.43 5.03 4.83
C GLY A 90 1.74 5.80 4.65
N LEU A 91 1.74 7.07 4.26
CA LEU A 91 2.97 7.80 4.00
C LEU A 91 3.88 7.89 5.24
N CYS A 92 3.29 8.06 6.40
CA CYS A 92 4.01 8.14 7.67
C CYS A 92 4.71 6.83 8.04
N THR A 93 4.11 5.67 7.71
CA THR A 93 4.73 4.36 7.97
C THR A 93 5.94 4.14 7.07
N PHE A 94 5.85 4.61 5.83
CA PHE A 94 6.95 4.50 4.87
C PHE A 94 8.13 5.40 5.22
N ILE A 95 7.85 6.66 5.63
CA ILE A 95 8.93 7.65 5.90
C ILE A 95 9.60 7.48 7.25
N CYS A 96 9.00 6.69 8.15
CA CYS A 96 9.54 6.45 9.49
C CYS A 96 10.79 5.56 9.41
N PRO A 97 11.99 6.08 9.78
CA PRO A 97 13.21 5.28 9.74
C PRO A 97 13.21 4.14 10.75
N GLU A 98 12.51 4.31 11.87
CA GLU A 98 12.38 3.33 12.95
C GLU A 98 11.21 2.36 12.74
N LYS A 99 10.39 2.55 11.68
CA LYS A 99 9.20 1.73 11.37
C LYS A 99 8.23 1.57 12.55
N LYS A 100 8.10 2.60 13.38
CA LYS A 100 7.24 2.59 14.57
C LYS A 100 5.77 2.92 14.31
N LEU A 101 5.43 3.21 13.07
CA LEU A 101 4.07 3.55 12.64
C LEU A 101 3.53 2.43 11.77
N GLU A 102 2.37 1.93 12.09
CA GLU A 102 1.68 0.87 11.35
C GLU A 102 0.27 1.30 10.99
N LEU A 103 -0.27 0.73 9.91
CA LEU A 103 -1.67 0.86 9.58
C LEU A 103 -2.43 -0.29 10.23
N LYS A 104 -3.47 0.04 11.00
CA LYS A 104 -4.38 -0.95 11.58
C LYS A 104 -5.80 -0.73 11.03
N LEU A 105 -6.47 -1.84 10.75
CA LEU A 105 -7.89 -1.93 10.41
C LEU A 105 -8.70 -1.93 11.69
#